data_d822d821aa14efbb49476918af0a2d37
#
_entry.id   d822d821aa14efbb49476918af0a2d37
#
_cell.length_a   1.000
_cell.length_b   1.000
_cell.length_c   1.000
_cell.angle_alpha   90.00
_cell.angle_beta   90.00
_cell.angle_gamma   90.00
#
_symmetry.space_group_name_H-M   'P 1'
#
loop_
_entity.id
_entity.type
_entity.pdbx_description
1 polymer ?
#
loop_
_entity_poly.entity_id
_entity_poly.type
_entity_poly.pdbx_seq_one_letter_code
_entity_poly.pdbx_strand_id
1 'polypeptide(L)'
;MEKKLLFIFNARAGKGSIKSRLIDIIDIFIKGGYEVTVHSTQAYQDGLRVAKKRAGDFDLIVASGGDGTLDEVVTGLMEGNHKTLLGYIPAGRSEEHTSELQSR
;
A
#
# COMPACT_ATOMS: atom_id res chain seq x y z
N MET A 1 -18.15 3.93 -13.61
CA MET A 1 -17.67 4.56 -12.48
C MET A 1 -16.37 4.02 -12.08
N GLU A 2 -15.40 4.87 -11.86
CA GLU A 2 -14.09 4.42 -11.46
C GLU A 2 -14.07 4.08 -9.99
N LYS A 3 -13.30 3.10 -9.64
CA LYS A 3 -13.05 2.78 -8.25
C LYS A 3 -11.84 3.55 -7.78
N LYS A 4 -11.82 3.85 -6.49
CA LYS A 4 -10.74 4.65 -5.91
C LYS A 4 -9.79 3.76 -5.14
N LEU A 5 -8.50 3.95 -5.39
CA LEU A 5 -7.44 3.18 -4.75
C LEU A 5 -6.48 4.13 -4.05
N LEU A 6 -6.19 3.82 -2.80
CA LEU A 6 -5.18 4.58 -2.05
C LEU A 6 -3.93 3.72 -1.91
N PHE A 7 -2.82 4.20 -2.44
CA PHE A 7 -1.56 3.49 -2.38
C PHE A 7 -0.67 4.14 -1.32
N ILE A 8 -0.45 3.43 -0.23
CA ILE A 8 0.36 3.92 0.89
C ILE A 8 1.68 3.19 0.85
N PHE A 9 2.77 3.92 0.73
CA PHE A 9 4.07 3.27 0.63
C PHE A 9 5.12 3.99 1.46
N ASN A 10 6.14 3.21 1.85
CA ASN A 10 7.28 3.76 2.53
C ASN A 10 8.44 3.79 1.54
N ALA A 11 8.80 4.99 1.09
CA ALA A 11 9.82 5.14 0.05
C ALA A 11 11.19 4.70 0.49
N ARG A 12 11.41 4.58 1.79
CA ARG A 12 12.71 4.16 2.29
C ARG A 12 12.84 2.67 2.48
N ALA A 13 11.74 1.94 2.43
CA ALA A 13 11.79 0.52 2.66
C ALA A 13 12.44 -0.17 1.47
N GLY A 14 13.03 -1.33 1.74
CA GLY A 14 13.57 -2.14 0.67
C GLY A 14 14.66 -1.45 -0.11
N LYS A 15 15.41 -0.58 0.54
CA LYS A 15 16.50 0.15 -0.09
C LYS A 15 16.01 1.02 -1.24
N GLY A 16 14.79 1.48 -1.13
CA GLY A 16 14.26 2.39 -2.12
C GLY A 16 13.76 1.73 -3.39
N SER A 17 13.61 0.41 -3.38
CA SER A 17 13.18 -0.28 -4.58
C SER A 17 11.81 0.18 -5.09
N ILE A 18 10.93 0.62 -4.19
CA ILE A 18 9.63 1.09 -4.64
C ILE A 18 9.75 2.33 -5.53
N LYS A 19 10.77 3.16 -5.27
CA LYS A 19 10.92 4.37 -6.06
C LYS A 19 11.15 4.06 -7.53
N SER A 20 11.94 3.06 -7.83
CA SER A 20 12.25 2.75 -9.22
C SER A 20 11.10 2.09 -9.95
N ARG A 21 10.10 1.61 -9.21
CA ARG A 21 8.99 0.89 -9.80
C ARG A 21 7.66 1.61 -9.64
N LEU A 22 7.68 2.76 -9.00
CA LEU A 22 6.44 3.43 -8.63
C LEU A 22 5.56 3.74 -9.83
N ILE A 23 6.15 4.27 -10.89
CA ILE A 23 5.37 4.65 -12.06
C ILE A 23 4.73 3.42 -12.70
N ASP A 24 5.48 2.33 -12.78
CA ASP A 24 4.94 1.12 -13.36
C ASP A 24 3.77 0.57 -12.53
N ILE A 25 3.90 0.64 -11.22
CA ILE A 25 2.86 0.15 -10.34
C ILE A 25 1.59 1.00 -10.49
N ILE A 26 1.76 2.32 -10.51
CA ILE A 26 0.63 3.21 -10.67
C ILE A 26 -0.06 2.95 -12.01
N ASP A 27 0.72 2.76 -13.06
CA ASP A 27 0.16 2.51 -14.37
C ASP A 27 -0.67 1.24 -14.40
N ILE A 28 -0.21 0.19 -13.72
CA ILE A 28 -0.97 -1.04 -13.63
C ILE A 28 -2.32 -0.80 -12.94
N PHE A 29 -2.32 -0.04 -11.85
CA PHE A 29 -3.57 0.25 -11.16
C PHE A 29 -4.53 1.04 -12.05
N ILE A 30 -4.02 2.01 -12.77
CA ILE A 30 -4.86 2.83 -13.64
C ILE A 30 -5.44 1.98 -14.76
N LYS A 31 -4.63 1.10 -15.33
CA LYS A 31 -5.12 0.21 -16.38
C LYS A 31 -6.18 -0.74 -15.85
N GLY A 32 -6.16 -1.02 -14.56
CA GLY A 32 -7.16 -1.86 -13.94
C GLY A 32 -8.46 -1.15 -13.62
N GLY A 33 -8.55 0.14 -13.93
CA GLY A 33 -9.79 0.88 -13.74
C GLY A 33 -9.86 1.69 -12.46
N TYR A 34 -8.72 1.92 -11.81
CA TYR A 34 -8.71 2.66 -10.55
C TYR A 34 -8.26 4.10 -10.74
N GLU A 35 -8.87 4.97 -9.95
CA GLU A 35 -8.35 6.31 -9.76
C GLU A 35 -7.41 6.23 -8.57
N VAL A 36 -6.14 6.56 -8.76
CA VAL A 36 -5.11 6.29 -7.77
C VAL A 36 -4.70 7.53 -7.01
N THR A 37 -4.74 7.44 -5.69
CA THR A 37 -4.17 8.47 -4.82
C THR A 37 -2.97 7.82 -4.13
N VAL A 38 -1.85 8.52 -4.10
CA VAL A 38 -0.66 7.98 -3.47
C VAL A 38 -0.32 8.75 -2.21
N HIS A 39 0.20 8.03 -1.23
CA HIS A 39 0.66 8.65 0.01
C HIS A 39 1.99 8.02 0.41
N SER A 40 3.04 8.82 0.42
CA SER A 40 4.35 8.36 0.88
C SER A 40 4.45 8.64 2.37
N THR A 41 4.68 7.60 3.15
CA THR A 41 4.70 7.78 4.61
C THR A 41 5.88 8.62 5.02
N GLN A 42 5.65 9.52 5.96
CA GLN A 42 6.65 10.50 6.35
C GLN A 42 7.19 10.30 7.76
N ALA A 43 6.50 9.52 8.58
CA ALA A 43 6.90 9.37 9.96
C ALA A 43 6.31 8.10 10.54
N TYR A 44 6.74 7.77 11.73
CA TYR A 44 6.21 6.64 12.46
C TYR A 44 4.70 6.75 12.59
N GLN A 45 4.01 5.70 12.29
CA GLN A 45 2.54 5.60 12.38
C GLN A 45 1.79 6.47 11.37
N ASP A 46 2.48 7.01 10.39
CA ASP A 46 1.80 7.78 9.36
C ASP A 46 0.83 6.90 8.57
N GLY A 47 1.23 5.67 8.25
CA GLY A 47 0.34 4.76 7.56
C GLY A 47 -0.91 4.44 8.36
N LEU A 48 -0.76 4.33 9.67
CA LEU A 48 -1.90 4.07 10.53
C LEU A 48 -2.88 5.25 10.50
N ARG A 49 -2.36 6.47 10.63
CA ARG A 49 -3.22 7.64 10.63
C ARG A 49 -3.98 7.80 9.33
N VAL A 50 -3.29 7.61 8.22
CA VAL A 50 -3.92 7.79 6.93
C VAL A 50 -4.97 6.72 6.70
N ALA A 51 -4.67 5.47 7.01
CA ALA A 51 -5.63 4.40 6.84
C ALA A 51 -6.86 4.63 7.72
N LYS A 52 -6.64 4.98 8.97
CA LYS A 52 -7.74 5.20 9.89
C LYS A 52 -8.65 6.33 9.44
N LYS A 53 -8.05 7.40 8.96
CA LYS A 53 -8.81 8.59 8.62
C LYS A 53 -9.45 8.50 7.25
N ARG A 54 -8.79 7.88 6.28
CA ARG A 54 -9.22 8.01 4.90
C ARG A 54 -9.75 6.75 4.23
N ALA A 55 -9.63 5.60 4.88
CA ALA A 55 -9.98 4.35 4.21
C ALA A 55 -11.42 4.32 3.70
N GLY A 56 -12.31 5.00 4.38
CA GLY A 56 -13.70 5.01 3.97
C GLY A 56 -13.95 5.69 2.63
N ASP A 57 -13.00 6.47 2.15
CA ASP A 57 -13.13 7.17 0.89
C ASP A 57 -12.65 6.34 -0.29
N PHE A 58 -12.14 5.14 -0.04
CA PHE A 58 -11.53 4.34 -1.10
C PHE A 58 -12.15 2.94 -1.15
N ASP A 59 -12.08 2.35 -2.33
CA ASP A 59 -12.55 0.99 -2.55
C ASP A 59 -11.46 -0.03 -2.24
N LEU A 60 -10.21 0.39 -2.37
CA LEU A 60 -9.08 -0.51 -2.15
C LEU A 60 -7.91 0.30 -1.62
N ILE A 61 -7.24 -0.25 -0.62
CA ILE A 61 -5.97 0.32 -0.16
C ILE A 61 -4.89 -0.69 -0.47
N VAL A 62 -3.79 -0.22 -1.03
CA VAL A 62 -2.63 -1.06 -1.27
C VAL A 62 -1.48 -0.48 -0.45
N ALA A 63 -0.87 -1.32 0.36
CA ALA A 63 0.27 -0.90 1.17
C ALA A 63 1.53 -1.50 0.60
N SER A 64 2.62 -0.74 0.61
CA SER A 64 3.91 -1.25 0.18
C SER A 64 4.98 -0.76 1.14
N GLY A 65 5.82 -1.68 1.56
CA GLY A 65 6.88 -1.36 2.50
C GLY A 65 7.27 -2.62 3.23
N GLY A 66 7.87 -2.45 4.37
CA GLY A 66 8.18 -3.58 5.22
C GLY A 66 7.00 -3.95 6.09
N ASP A 67 7.26 -4.85 7.02
CA ASP A 67 6.22 -5.34 7.92
C ASP A 67 5.62 -4.21 8.75
N GLY A 68 6.41 -3.20 9.08
CA GLY A 68 5.90 -2.09 9.87
C GLY A 68 4.85 -1.30 9.13
N THR A 69 5.05 -1.07 7.83
CA THR A 69 4.07 -0.33 7.04
C THR A 69 2.76 -1.10 6.95
N LEU A 70 2.85 -2.39 6.67
CA LEU A 70 1.65 -3.20 6.59
C LEU A 70 0.92 -3.22 7.92
N ASP A 71 1.65 -3.37 9.01
CA ASP A 71 1.05 -3.43 10.33
C ASP A 71 0.34 -2.12 10.66
N GLU A 72 0.93 -0.99 10.32
CA GLU A 72 0.30 0.31 10.55
C GLU A 72 -1.01 0.43 9.79
N VAL A 73 -1.01 0.03 8.51
CA VAL A 73 -2.21 0.16 7.70
C VAL A 73 -3.31 -0.77 8.24
N VAL A 74 -2.96 -2.00 8.58
CA VAL A 74 -3.92 -2.94 9.14
C VAL A 74 -4.52 -2.39 10.44
N THR A 75 -3.65 -1.88 11.32
CA THR A 75 -4.12 -1.33 12.58
C THR A 75 -5.03 -0.13 12.35
N GLY A 76 -4.67 0.74 11.41
CA GLY A 76 -5.51 1.88 11.10
C GLY A 76 -6.89 1.48 10.60
N LEU A 77 -6.93 0.46 9.75
CA LEU A 77 -8.21 -0.03 9.26
C LEU A 77 -9.06 -0.58 10.41
N MET A 78 -8.43 -1.31 11.31
CA MET A 78 -9.16 -1.88 12.43
C MET A 78 -9.64 -0.81 13.39
N GLU A 79 -8.79 0.16 13.71
CA GLU A 79 -9.17 1.22 14.63
C GLU A 79 -10.27 2.11 14.06
N GLY A 80 -10.26 2.31 12.76
CA GLY A 80 -11.30 3.09 12.11
C GLY A 80 -12.53 2.30 11.78
N ASN A 81 -12.52 1.02 12.07
CA ASN A 81 -13.63 0.13 11.82
C ASN A 81 -14.00 0.09 10.33
N HIS A 82 -12.99 0.11 9.49
CA HIS A 82 -13.19 0.11 8.05
C HIS A 82 -13.18 -1.32 7.51
N LYS A 83 -13.97 -1.54 6.47
CA LYS A 83 -14.00 -2.82 5.80
C LYS A 83 -13.43 -2.72 4.40
N THR A 84 -12.65 -1.70 4.14
CA THR A 84 -12.00 -1.49 2.85
C THR A 84 -11.04 -2.64 2.55
N LEU A 85 -11.04 -3.09 1.33
CA LEU A 85 -10.12 -4.16 0.91
C LEU A 85 -8.69 -3.67 0.99
N LEU A 86 -7.80 -4.59 1.33
CA LEU A 86 -6.39 -4.27 1.48
C LEU A 86 -5.54 -5.20 0.65
N GLY A 87 -4.66 -4.63 -0.18
CA GLY A 87 -3.63 -5.38 -0.88
C GLY A 87 -2.26 -5.01 -0.34
N TYR A 88 -1.27 -5.84 -0.59
CA TYR A 88 0.06 -5.60 -0.08
C TYR A 88 1.10 -5.93 -1.14
N ILE A 89 2.03 -5.02 -1.37
CA ILE A 89 3.17 -5.23 -2.24
C ILE A 89 4.41 -5.15 -1.36
N PRO A 90 5.09 -6.27 -1.10
CA PRO A 90 6.29 -6.21 -0.27
C PRO A 90 7.36 -5.36 -0.92
N ALA A 91 8.00 -4.54 -0.15
CA ALA A 91 9.12 -3.83 -0.67
C ALA A 91 10.31 -4.70 -0.58
N GLY A 92 11.09 -4.68 -1.51
CA GLY A 92 12.01 -5.40 -1.28
C GLY A 92 12.96 -5.98 -1.84
N ARG A 93 13.63 -6.76 -1.32
CA ARG A 93 14.65 -7.43 -1.72
C ARG A 93 14.35 -8.77 -2.00
N SER A 94 13.22 -9.09 -2.10
CA SER A 94 12.91 -10.43 -2.11
C SER A 94 12.67 -10.97 -3.41
N GLU A 95 13.15 -10.41 -4.39
CA GLU A 95 12.95 -10.96 -5.68
C GLU A 95 13.41 -12.35 -5.74
N GLU A 96 14.41 -12.69 -4.98
CA GLU A 96 14.84 -14.03 -5.09
C GLU A 96 13.95 -14.94 -4.36
N HIS A 97 13.15 -14.45 -3.50
CA HIS A 97 12.30 -15.32 -2.92
C HIS A 97 11.00 -15.20 -3.25
N THR A 98 10.75 -14.57 -3.88
CA THR A 98 9.56 -14.36 -4.06
C THR A 98 8.78 -15.22 -4.33
N SER A 99 9.09 -15.67 -4.57
CA SER A 99 8.34 -16.36 -4.93
C SER A 99 7.65 -17.05 -4.12
N GLU A 100 7.80 -17.24 -3.37
CA GLU A 100 7.16 -17.90 -2.61
C GLU A 100 6.07 -17.47 -2.11
N LEU A 101 5.96 -16.98 -2.14
CA LEU A 101 5.12 -16.71 -1.80
C LEU A 101 4.12 -16.66 -2.16
N GLN A 102 4.33 -16.91 -2.63
CA GLN A 102 3.72 -16.86 -2.95
C GLN A 102 2.76 -17.17 -2.88
N SER A 103 2.92 -17.58 -2.69
CA SER A 103 2.35 -17.90 -2.56
C SER A 103 1.55 -17.96 -1.93
N ARG A 104 1.38 -18.05 -1.49
CA ARG A 104 0.92 -18.02 -0.78
C ARG A 104 0.34 -17.76 -0.58
#